data_6682eb587a20b23565ce9c8485d54969
#
_entry.id   6682eb587a20b23565ce9c8485d54969
#
_cell.length_a   1.000
_cell.length_b   1.000
_cell.length_c   1.000
_cell.angle_alpha   90.00
_cell.angle_beta   90.00
_cell.angle_gamma   90.00
#
_symmetry.space_group_name_H-M   'P 1'
#
loop_
_entity.id
_entity.type
_entity.pdbx_description
1 polymer ?
#
loop_
_entity_poly.entity_id
_entity_poly.type
_entity_poly.pdbx_seq_one_letter_code
_entity_poly.pdbx_strand_id
1 'polypeptide(L)'
;SNMARPGDRIVITKGTAIATTGILARVFPETIEKNFGSGFLKEAQSYFRKFSVVNDALIAVKVGVRDEGVSAMHDATEGGVLGGIYELAVASGCGAHIYRDKIPISETTEKICQLFEIDPYISLSEGTLIIAVKEGKVTELINLLEENGINSAEVGYLTEATYGFWIEEPDGTRSEFFYPEADPYWSAYINAVNKGWR
;
A
#
# COMPACT_ATOMS: atom_id res chain seq x y z
N SER A 1 -5.15 -6.24 15.22
CA SER A 1 -4.88 -6.75 13.88
C SER A 1 -4.46 -8.22 13.83
N ASN A 2 -4.93 -9.08 14.72
CA ASN A 2 -4.46 -10.48 14.86
C ASN A 2 -5.59 -11.51 14.73
N MET A 3 -6.66 -11.18 14.02
CA MET A 3 -7.84 -12.04 13.90
C MET A 3 -8.07 -12.59 12.49
N ALA A 4 -7.18 -12.26 11.57
CA ALA A 4 -7.22 -12.81 10.23
C ALA A 4 -6.84 -14.30 10.25
N ARG A 5 -7.28 -15.04 9.24
CA ARG A 5 -7.09 -16.48 9.13
C ARG A 5 -6.68 -16.87 7.71
N PRO A 6 -6.04 -18.02 7.52
CA PRO A 6 -5.81 -18.57 6.19
C PRO A 6 -7.11 -18.61 5.37
N GLY A 7 -7.02 -18.19 4.09
CA GLY A 7 -8.17 -18.05 3.19
C GLY A 7 -8.83 -16.67 3.18
N ASP A 8 -8.55 -15.80 4.17
CA ASP A 8 -8.99 -14.41 4.11
C ASP A 8 -8.29 -13.70 2.95
N ARG A 9 -9.04 -12.90 2.20
CA ARG A 9 -8.53 -12.11 1.08
C ARG A 9 -7.93 -10.81 1.57
N ILE A 10 -6.92 -10.31 0.86
CA ILE A 10 -6.25 -9.05 1.19
C ILE A 10 -6.72 -8.00 0.19
N VAL A 11 -7.38 -6.97 0.71
CA VAL A 11 -7.79 -5.78 -0.06
C VAL A 11 -7.01 -4.60 0.46
N ILE A 12 -6.52 -3.73 -0.44
CA ILE A 12 -5.88 -2.47 -0.07
C ILE A 12 -6.64 -1.28 -0.65
N THR A 13 -6.57 -0.13 0.03
CA THR A 13 -7.21 1.11 -0.42
C THR A 13 -6.18 2.07 -1.02
N LYS A 14 -6.62 2.89 -1.97
CA LYS A 14 -5.91 4.04 -2.59
C LYS A 14 -4.63 3.71 -3.37
N GLY A 15 -3.91 2.66 -3.02
CA GLY A 15 -2.67 2.26 -3.69
C GLY A 15 -1.43 2.39 -2.82
N THR A 16 -0.25 2.15 -3.39
CA THR A 16 1.03 2.13 -2.67
C THR A 16 1.74 3.48 -2.67
N ALA A 17 2.73 3.67 -1.77
CA ALA A 17 3.64 4.82 -1.64
C ALA A 17 2.94 6.20 -1.60
N ILE A 18 1.76 6.26 -0.98
CA ILE A 18 0.96 7.48 -0.86
C ILE A 18 1.74 8.57 -0.12
N ALA A 19 2.35 8.23 1.03
CA ALA A 19 3.11 9.18 1.82
C ALA A 19 4.41 9.58 1.13
N THR A 20 5.16 8.63 0.59
CA THR A 20 6.36 8.90 -0.23
C THR A 20 6.06 9.96 -1.30
N THR A 21 4.99 9.78 -2.07
CA THR A 21 4.58 10.71 -3.13
C THR A 21 4.30 12.11 -2.58
N GLY A 22 3.45 12.20 -1.56
CA GLY A 22 3.02 13.49 -1.00
C GLY A 22 4.11 14.25 -0.28
N ILE A 23 4.99 13.55 0.45
CA ILE A 23 6.09 14.16 1.22
C ILE A 23 7.18 14.65 0.26
N LEU A 24 7.67 13.80 -0.66
CA LEU A 24 8.72 14.19 -1.60
C LEU A 24 8.30 15.37 -2.46
N ALA A 25 7.02 15.43 -2.89
CA ALA A 25 6.50 16.55 -3.65
C ALA A 25 6.43 17.87 -2.87
N ARG A 26 6.42 17.82 -1.55
CA ARG A 26 6.45 19.02 -0.69
C ARG A 26 7.87 19.42 -0.30
N VAL A 27 8.76 18.45 -0.18
CA VAL A 27 10.15 18.69 0.23
C VAL A 27 11.02 19.13 -0.95
N PHE A 28 10.78 18.59 -2.15
CA PHE A 28 11.57 18.85 -3.36
C PHE A 28 10.73 19.44 -4.51
N PRO A 29 9.95 20.53 -4.26
CA PRO A 29 9.01 21.04 -5.25
C PRO A 29 9.67 21.55 -6.52
N GLU A 30 10.83 22.27 -6.41
CA GLU A 30 11.53 22.83 -7.57
C GLU A 30 12.03 21.71 -8.49
N THR A 31 12.57 20.64 -7.91
CA THR A 31 13.08 19.49 -8.68
C THR A 31 11.94 18.79 -9.43
N ILE A 32 10.81 18.56 -8.75
CA ILE A 32 9.67 17.87 -9.34
C ILE A 32 9.00 18.74 -10.40
N GLU A 33 8.81 20.03 -10.15
CA GLU A 33 8.25 20.97 -11.13
C GLU A 33 9.11 21.06 -12.39
N LYS A 34 10.44 21.09 -12.24
CA LYS A 34 11.39 21.12 -13.36
C LYS A 34 11.27 19.88 -14.24
N ASN A 35 11.03 18.69 -13.65
CA ASN A 35 10.97 17.44 -14.40
C ASN A 35 9.60 17.18 -15.03
N PHE A 36 8.50 17.57 -14.36
CA PHE A 36 7.15 17.15 -14.73
C PHE A 36 6.14 18.30 -14.88
N GLY A 37 6.52 19.53 -14.52
CA GLY A 37 5.67 20.71 -14.60
C GLY A 37 4.79 20.94 -13.37
N SER A 38 4.24 22.18 -13.29
CA SER A 38 3.49 22.64 -12.11
C SER A 38 2.17 21.91 -11.87
N GLY A 39 1.51 21.42 -12.93
CA GLY A 39 0.28 20.63 -12.81
C GLY A 39 0.52 19.31 -12.07
N PHE A 40 1.56 18.58 -12.48
CA PHE A 40 1.98 17.35 -11.85
C PHE A 40 2.41 17.57 -10.38
N LEU A 41 3.19 18.62 -10.12
CA LEU A 41 3.59 18.95 -8.74
C LEU A 41 2.37 19.16 -7.82
N LYS A 42 1.37 19.91 -8.27
CA LYS A 42 0.15 20.14 -7.50
C LYS A 42 -0.61 18.83 -7.22
N GLU A 43 -0.69 17.97 -8.22
CA GLU A 43 -1.29 16.64 -8.05
C GLU A 43 -0.52 15.80 -7.03
N ALA A 44 0.80 15.66 -7.17
CA ALA A 44 1.64 14.91 -6.24
C ALA A 44 1.54 15.47 -4.79
N GLN A 45 1.56 16.79 -4.62
CA GLN A 45 1.36 17.45 -3.32
C GLN A 45 -0.02 17.16 -2.71
N SER A 46 -1.05 16.90 -3.51
CA SER A 46 -2.39 16.57 -3.03
C SER A 46 -2.46 15.25 -2.29
N TYR A 47 -1.52 14.35 -2.53
CA TYR A 47 -1.42 13.05 -1.85
C TYR A 47 -1.26 13.18 -0.34
N PHE A 48 -0.69 14.27 0.15
CA PHE A 48 -0.61 14.58 1.59
C PHE A 48 -1.99 14.58 2.27
N ARG A 49 -3.05 14.86 1.53
CA ARG A 49 -4.44 14.86 2.05
C ARG A 49 -5.04 13.44 2.13
N LYS A 50 -4.36 12.44 1.57
CA LYS A 50 -4.83 11.04 1.51
C LYS A 50 -4.30 10.18 2.67
N PHE A 51 -3.50 10.72 3.60
CA PHE A 51 -2.82 9.95 4.64
C PHE A 51 -3.74 9.31 5.68
N SER A 52 -4.94 9.86 5.89
CA SER A 52 -5.87 9.27 6.84
C SER A 52 -6.57 8.04 6.24
N VAL A 53 -6.59 6.95 7.00
CA VAL A 53 -7.32 5.71 6.69
C VAL A 53 -8.58 5.52 7.56
N VAL A 54 -8.91 6.51 8.39
CA VAL A 54 -10.04 6.42 9.32
C VAL A 54 -11.35 6.20 8.58
N ASN A 55 -11.60 6.96 7.51
CA ASN A 55 -12.82 6.83 6.73
C ASN A 55 -12.88 5.48 6.01
N ASP A 56 -11.76 5.03 5.46
CA ASP A 56 -11.62 3.72 4.80
C ASP A 56 -12.03 2.60 5.77
N ALA A 57 -11.49 2.62 7.00
CA ALA A 57 -11.78 1.63 8.02
C ALA A 57 -13.25 1.65 8.49
N LEU A 58 -13.84 2.85 8.69
CA LEU A 58 -15.23 3.00 9.10
C LEU A 58 -16.22 2.53 8.02
N ILE A 59 -15.84 2.65 6.74
CA ILE A 59 -16.62 2.11 5.63
C ILE A 59 -16.44 0.60 5.55
N ALA A 60 -15.21 0.11 5.61
CA ALA A 60 -14.91 -1.31 5.47
C ALA A 60 -15.67 -2.19 6.48
N VAL A 61 -15.80 -1.77 7.73
CA VAL A 61 -16.49 -2.58 8.76
C VAL A 61 -18.00 -2.74 8.52
N LYS A 62 -18.60 -1.98 7.61
CA LYS A 62 -20.03 -2.07 7.28
C LYS A 62 -20.39 -3.38 6.56
N VAL A 63 -19.44 -4.05 5.91
CA VAL A 63 -19.66 -5.37 5.28
C VAL A 63 -19.74 -6.53 6.28
N GLY A 64 -19.61 -6.22 7.57
CA GLY A 64 -19.50 -7.16 8.66
C GLY A 64 -18.09 -7.22 9.24
N VAL A 65 -17.96 -7.81 10.41
CA VAL A 65 -16.68 -7.95 11.10
C VAL A 65 -16.43 -9.38 11.53
N ARG A 66 -15.15 -9.74 11.73
CA ARG A 66 -14.70 -11.08 12.13
C ARG A 66 -15.14 -12.15 11.12
N ASP A 67 -15.89 -13.14 11.59
CA ASP A 67 -16.30 -14.28 10.76
C ASP A 67 -17.35 -13.90 9.69
N GLU A 68 -17.98 -12.73 9.82
CA GLU A 68 -18.99 -12.23 8.89
C GLU A 68 -18.44 -11.23 7.83
N GLY A 69 -17.18 -10.83 7.94
CA GLY A 69 -16.64 -9.80 7.04
C GLY A 69 -15.15 -9.52 7.26
N VAL A 70 -14.84 -8.27 7.65
CA VAL A 70 -13.47 -7.83 7.93
C VAL A 70 -12.93 -8.50 9.18
N SER A 71 -11.85 -9.27 9.04
CA SER A 71 -11.21 -10.01 10.12
C SER A 71 -10.07 -9.25 10.79
N ALA A 72 -9.30 -8.47 9.99
CA ALA A 72 -8.25 -7.60 10.48
C ALA A 72 -8.04 -6.40 9.57
N MET A 73 -7.50 -5.32 10.11
CA MET A 73 -7.06 -4.15 9.36
C MET A 73 -5.73 -3.66 9.90
N HIS A 74 -4.92 -3.07 9.01
CA HIS A 74 -3.64 -2.47 9.33
C HIS A 74 -3.37 -1.30 8.38
N ASP A 75 -2.89 -0.18 8.88
CA ASP A 75 -2.41 0.92 8.04
C ASP A 75 -0.98 0.63 7.58
N ALA A 76 -0.73 0.76 6.29
CA ALA A 76 0.63 0.66 5.78
C ALA A 76 1.41 1.92 6.17
N THR A 77 2.61 1.74 6.71
CA THR A 77 3.52 2.80 7.15
C THR A 77 4.91 2.58 6.54
N GLU A 78 5.97 2.58 7.35
CA GLU A 78 7.32 2.20 6.92
C GLU A 78 7.34 0.75 6.41
N GLY A 79 8.17 0.49 5.40
CA GLY A 79 8.17 -0.78 4.70
C GLY A 79 7.05 -0.95 3.68
N GLY A 80 6.19 0.05 3.53
CA GLY A 80 5.17 0.13 2.50
C GLY A 80 4.06 -0.90 2.61
N VAL A 81 3.41 -1.16 1.49
CA VAL A 81 2.30 -2.12 1.42
C VAL A 81 2.76 -3.55 1.71
N LEU A 82 3.94 -3.95 1.22
CA LEU A 82 4.46 -5.30 1.47
C LEU A 82 4.85 -5.48 2.95
N GLY A 83 5.46 -4.46 3.57
CA GLY A 83 5.75 -4.46 5.00
C GLY A 83 4.49 -4.59 5.84
N GLY A 84 3.47 -3.76 5.57
CA GLY A 84 2.20 -3.81 6.30
C GLY A 84 1.43 -5.13 6.12
N ILE A 85 1.46 -5.74 4.92
CA ILE A 85 0.88 -7.08 4.72
C ILE A 85 1.64 -8.12 5.53
N TYR A 86 2.97 -8.05 5.54
CA TYR A 86 3.81 -8.94 6.35
C TYR A 86 3.44 -8.82 7.84
N GLU A 87 3.34 -7.61 8.37
CA GLU A 87 2.98 -7.34 9.77
C GLU A 87 1.59 -7.87 10.14
N LEU A 88 0.58 -7.62 9.28
CA LEU A 88 -0.77 -8.12 9.50
C LEU A 88 -0.80 -9.66 9.52
N ALA A 89 -0.11 -10.29 8.58
CA ALA A 89 -0.08 -11.75 8.48
C ALA A 89 0.67 -12.37 9.67
N VAL A 90 1.85 -11.86 10.03
CA VAL A 90 2.61 -12.33 11.21
C VAL A 90 1.81 -12.17 12.50
N ALA A 91 1.17 -11.00 12.71
CA ALA A 91 0.33 -10.77 13.87
C ALA A 91 -0.86 -11.74 13.95
N SER A 92 -1.31 -12.27 12.82
CA SER A 92 -2.41 -13.24 12.73
C SER A 92 -1.94 -14.69 12.71
N GLY A 93 -0.63 -14.96 12.74
CA GLY A 93 -0.07 -16.31 12.64
C GLY A 93 -0.25 -16.93 11.25
N CYS A 94 -0.25 -16.10 10.19
CA CYS A 94 -0.46 -16.49 8.81
C CYS A 94 0.79 -16.25 7.96
N GLY A 95 0.85 -16.88 6.77
CA GLY A 95 1.62 -16.47 5.63
C GLY A 95 0.78 -15.63 4.68
N ALA A 96 1.35 -15.22 3.54
CA ALA A 96 0.63 -14.44 2.54
C ALA A 96 1.08 -14.80 1.11
N HIS A 97 0.14 -14.71 0.16
CA HIS A 97 0.40 -14.77 -1.27
C HIS A 97 -0.16 -13.52 -1.94
N ILE A 98 0.71 -12.75 -2.61
CA ILE A 98 0.41 -11.45 -3.18
C ILE A 98 0.63 -11.49 -4.69
N TYR A 99 -0.26 -10.84 -5.45
CA TYR A 99 -0.13 -10.60 -6.88
C TYR A 99 0.38 -9.18 -7.09
N ARG A 100 1.62 -9.02 -7.59
CA ARG A 100 2.24 -7.71 -7.74
C ARG A 100 1.45 -6.77 -8.65
N ASP A 101 0.96 -7.29 -9.77
CA ASP A 101 0.21 -6.54 -10.78
C ASP A 101 -1.16 -6.05 -10.29
N LYS A 102 -1.66 -6.64 -9.20
CA LYS A 102 -2.91 -6.22 -8.59
C LYS A 102 -2.74 -5.11 -7.55
N ILE A 103 -1.51 -4.80 -7.14
CA ILE A 103 -1.26 -3.68 -6.21
C ILE A 103 -1.41 -2.36 -6.99
N PRO A 104 -2.43 -1.53 -6.68
CA PRO A 104 -2.64 -0.29 -7.41
C PRO A 104 -1.47 0.68 -7.19
N ILE A 105 -0.99 1.23 -8.28
CA ILE A 105 -0.03 2.33 -8.30
C ILE A 105 -0.51 3.40 -9.28
N SER A 106 -0.53 4.66 -8.86
CA SER A 106 -0.87 5.75 -9.74
C SER A 106 0.31 6.18 -10.60
N GLU A 107 0.04 6.71 -11.78
CA GLU A 107 1.09 7.28 -12.65
C GLU A 107 1.92 8.34 -11.92
N THR A 108 1.29 9.16 -11.08
CA THR A 108 1.96 10.18 -10.27
C THR A 108 2.95 9.55 -9.28
N THR A 109 2.52 8.52 -8.57
CA THR A 109 3.38 7.77 -7.64
C THR A 109 4.53 7.09 -8.37
N GLU A 110 4.25 6.43 -9.49
CA GLU A 110 5.26 5.74 -10.29
C GLU A 110 6.36 6.69 -10.77
N LYS A 111 5.99 7.85 -11.32
CA LYS A 111 6.94 8.87 -11.77
C LYS A 111 7.78 9.46 -10.63
N ILE A 112 7.18 9.71 -9.47
CA ILE A 112 7.93 10.16 -8.28
C ILE A 112 8.92 9.08 -7.84
N CYS A 113 8.47 7.84 -7.70
CA CYS A 113 9.33 6.74 -7.28
C CYS A 113 10.47 6.49 -8.28
N GLN A 114 10.22 6.57 -9.58
CA GLN A 114 11.26 6.49 -10.62
C GLN A 114 12.28 7.62 -10.51
N LEU A 115 11.84 8.88 -10.32
CA LEU A 115 12.74 10.03 -10.18
C LEU A 115 13.67 9.88 -8.98
N PHE A 116 13.17 9.35 -7.87
CA PHE A 116 13.92 9.18 -6.62
C PHE A 116 14.57 7.80 -6.46
N GLU A 117 14.44 6.92 -7.46
CA GLU A 117 15.00 5.55 -7.45
C GLU A 117 14.49 4.70 -6.26
N ILE A 118 13.16 4.77 -5.99
CA ILE A 118 12.48 4.11 -4.88
C ILE A 118 11.64 2.95 -5.41
N ASP A 119 11.67 1.81 -4.73
CA ASP A 119 10.66 0.77 -4.91
C ASP A 119 9.35 1.20 -4.19
N PRO A 120 8.25 1.45 -4.93
CA PRO A 120 7.02 1.94 -4.34
C PRO A 120 6.33 0.93 -3.43
N TYR A 121 6.58 -0.36 -3.59
CA TYR A 121 5.88 -1.40 -2.84
C TYR A 121 6.37 -1.56 -1.39
N ILE A 122 7.57 -1.06 -1.10
CA ILE A 122 8.22 -1.13 0.21
C ILE A 122 8.55 0.24 0.80
N SER A 123 7.97 1.32 0.26
CA SER A 123 8.21 2.69 0.72
C SER A 123 6.99 3.30 1.38
N LEU A 124 7.21 4.27 2.27
CA LEU A 124 6.20 4.95 3.11
C LEU A 124 4.82 5.05 2.45
N SER A 125 3.84 4.38 3.03
CA SER A 125 2.49 4.23 2.45
C SER A 125 1.36 4.68 3.38
N GLU A 126 1.64 5.57 4.35
CA GLU A 126 0.55 6.16 5.14
C GLU A 126 -0.55 6.68 4.21
N GLY A 127 -1.77 6.29 4.50
CA GLY A 127 -2.91 6.51 3.64
C GLY A 127 -3.45 5.24 2.97
N THR A 128 -2.69 4.16 2.95
CA THR A 128 -3.12 2.85 2.46
C THR A 128 -3.63 2.02 3.63
N LEU A 129 -4.89 1.59 3.58
CA LEU A 129 -5.43 0.61 4.52
C LEU A 129 -5.31 -0.80 3.92
N ILE A 130 -4.75 -1.72 4.67
CA ILE A 130 -4.70 -3.15 4.37
C ILE A 130 -5.82 -3.82 5.14
N ILE A 131 -6.68 -4.57 4.44
CA ILE A 131 -7.89 -5.18 4.98
C ILE A 131 -7.84 -6.67 4.69
N ALA A 132 -7.85 -7.49 5.74
CA ALA A 132 -8.13 -8.91 5.62
C ALA A 132 -9.65 -9.11 5.75
N VAL A 133 -10.25 -9.77 4.77
CA VAL A 133 -11.70 -9.92 4.65
C VAL A 133 -12.07 -11.32 4.16
N LYS A 134 -13.22 -11.83 4.59
CA LYS A 134 -13.73 -13.12 4.12
C LYS A 134 -13.94 -13.13 2.62
N GLU A 135 -13.53 -14.21 1.93
CA GLU A 135 -13.60 -14.34 0.48
C GLU A 135 -14.96 -13.93 -0.10
N GLY A 136 -16.05 -14.41 0.46
CA GLY A 136 -17.41 -14.10 0.02
C GLY A 136 -17.85 -12.63 0.20
N LYS A 137 -17.01 -11.80 0.85
CA LYS A 137 -17.29 -10.38 1.13
C LYS A 137 -16.44 -9.40 0.34
N VAL A 138 -15.48 -9.88 -0.45
CA VAL A 138 -14.55 -9.04 -1.22
C VAL A 138 -15.29 -8.10 -2.16
N THR A 139 -16.19 -8.62 -2.99
CA THR A 139 -16.93 -7.81 -3.96
C THR A 139 -17.79 -6.74 -3.28
N GLU A 140 -18.48 -7.12 -2.19
CA GLU A 140 -19.27 -6.18 -1.40
C GLU A 140 -18.40 -5.06 -0.81
N LEU A 141 -17.24 -5.41 -0.27
CA LEU A 141 -16.27 -4.46 0.29
C LEU A 141 -15.75 -3.48 -0.76
N ILE A 142 -15.29 -3.99 -1.90
CA ILE A 142 -14.74 -3.14 -2.99
C ILE A 142 -15.81 -2.18 -3.49
N ASN A 143 -17.02 -2.68 -3.80
CA ASN A 143 -18.12 -1.83 -4.26
C ASN A 143 -18.47 -0.74 -3.23
N LEU A 144 -18.52 -1.09 -1.95
CA LEU A 144 -18.82 -0.14 -0.89
C LEU A 144 -17.74 0.95 -0.74
N LEU A 145 -16.47 0.59 -0.87
CA LEU A 145 -15.37 1.55 -0.87
C LEU A 145 -15.44 2.49 -2.08
N GLU A 146 -15.68 1.94 -3.28
CA GLU A 146 -15.80 2.69 -4.53
C GLU A 146 -17.00 3.67 -4.51
N GLU A 147 -18.16 3.25 -4.01
CA GLU A 147 -19.35 4.11 -3.82
C GLU A 147 -19.06 5.32 -2.89
N ASN A 148 -18.07 5.19 -2.02
CA ASN A 148 -17.61 6.27 -1.15
C ASN A 148 -16.35 6.99 -1.68
N GLY A 149 -16.00 6.79 -2.96
CA GLY A 149 -14.88 7.45 -3.63
C GLY A 149 -13.49 6.95 -3.20
N ILE A 150 -13.40 5.75 -2.65
CA ILE A 150 -12.15 5.14 -2.21
C ILE A 150 -11.81 3.99 -3.16
N ASN A 151 -10.83 4.20 -4.03
CA ASN A 151 -10.31 3.13 -4.89
C ASN A 151 -9.74 2.01 -4.03
N SER A 152 -10.01 0.76 -4.40
CA SER A 152 -9.50 -0.40 -3.69
C SER A 152 -9.31 -1.58 -4.64
N ALA A 153 -8.44 -2.52 -4.25
CA ALA A 153 -8.21 -3.73 -5.03
C ALA A 153 -7.91 -4.91 -4.11
N GLU A 154 -8.37 -6.09 -4.52
CA GLU A 154 -7.90 -7.37 -3.98
C GLU A 154 -6.51 -7.65 -4.53
N VAL A 155 -5.52 -7.80 -3.65
CA VAL A 155 -4.11 -7.94 -4.03
C VAL A 155 -3.53 -9.33 -3.71
N GLY A 156 -4.28 -10.18 -3.02
CA GLY A 156 -3.83 -11.51 -2.64
C GLY A 156 -4.67 -12.13 -1.53
N TYR A 157 -4.09 -13.07 -0.82
CA TYR A 157 -4.78 -13.81 0.25
C TYR A 157 -3.80 -14.28 1.33
N LEU A 158 -4.33 -14.53 2.52
CA LEU A 158 -3.58 -15.11 3.63
C LEU A 158 -3.56 -16.64 3.53
N THR A 159 -2.44 -17.21 3.93
CA THR A 159 -2.17 -18.65 3.88
C THR A 159 -1.82 -19.20 5.25
N GLU A 160 -1.67 -20.52 5.36
CA GLU A 160 -1.04 -21.11 6.54
C GLU A 160 0.39 -20.56 6.73
N ALA A 161 0.80 -20.35 7.98
CA ALA A 161 2.13 -19.78 8.29
C ALA A 161 3.30 -20.56 7.66
N THR A 162 3.15 -21.87 7.52
CA THR A 162 4.17 -22.77 6.92
C THR A 162 4.36 -22.54 5.42
N TYR A 163 3.42 -21.84 4.75
CA TYR A 163 3.55 -21.48 3.34
C TYR A 163 4.57 -20.35 3.13
N GLY A 164 4.78 -19.48 4.15
CA GLY A 164 5.65 -18.31 4.05
C GLY A 164 4.99 -17.13 3.33
N PHE A 165 5.83 -16.26 2.77
CA PHE A 165 5.42 -15.00 2.14
C PHE A 165 5.87 -14.97 0.68
N TRP A 166 4.91 -14.95 -0.24
CA TRP A 166 5.19 -15.04 -1.66
C TRP A 166 4.55 -13.89 -2.44
N ILE A 167 5.31 -13.31 -3.37
CA ILE A 167 4.82 -12.38 -4.36
C ILE A 167 4.94 -13.04 -5.73
N GLU A 168 3.85 -12.96 -6.51
CA GLU A 168 3.74 -13.52 -7.84
C GLU A 168 3.72 -12.38 -8.87
N GLU A 169 4.59 -12.48 -9.87
CA GLU A 169 4.67 -11.57 -10.99
C GLU A 169 3.64 -11.95 -12.08
N PRO A 170 3.32 -11.04 -13.04
CA PRO A 170 2.34 -11.29 -14.10
C PRO A 170 2.67 -12.50 -15.00
N ASP A 171 3.95 -12.88 -15.09
CA ASP A 171 4.40 -14.05 -15.85
C ASP A 171 4.29 -15.36 -15.05
N GLY A 172 3.79 -15.31 -13.81
CA GLY A 172 3.68 -16.46 -12.91
C GLY A 172 4.95 -16.77 -12.12
N THR A 173 6.02 -16.00 -12.30
CA THR A 173 7.24 -16.13 -11.49
C THR A 173 6.94 -15.74 -10.05
N ARG A 174 7.46 -16.50 -9.09
CA ARG A 174 7.26 -16.27 -7.66
C ARG A 174 8.58 -16.02 -6.96
N SER A 175 8.58 -15.06 -6.05
CA SER A 175 9.70 -14.80 -5.15
C SER A 175 9.21 -14.67 -3.71
N GLU A 176 10.05 -15.05 -2.76
CA GLU A 176 9.77 -14.76 -1.35
C GLU A 176 9.92 -13.26 -1.10
N PHE A 177 9.08 -12.71 -0.23
CA PHE A 177 9.28 -11.37 0.30
C PHE A 177 9.34 -11.40 1.83
N PHE A 178 10.10 -10.46 2.37
CA PHE A 178 10.32 -10.32 3.80
C PHE A 178 10.00 -8.89 4.22
N TYR A 179 9.91 -8.67 5.52
CA TYR A 179 9.85 -7.30 6.02
C TYR A 179 11.11 -6.54 5.60
N PRO A 180 10.99 -5.35 4.99
CA PRO A 180 12.15 -4.59 4.55
C PRO A 180 13.06 -4.21 5.73
N GLU A 181 14.37 -4.43 5.59
CA GLU A 181 15.35 -4.03 6.63
C GLU A 181 15.39 -2.52 6.84
N ALA A 182 15.14 -1.75 5.78
CA ALA A 182 15.04 -0.30 5.81
C ALA A 182 14.09 0.18 4.72
N ASP A 183 13.32 1.22 5.01
CA ASP A 183 12.48 1.88 4.00
C ASP A 183 13.36 2.69 3.03
N PRO A 184 13.24 2.46 1.71
CA PRO A 184 14.07 3.13 0.71
C PRO A 184 13.84 4.65 0.64
N TYR A 185 12.73 5.16 1.19
CA TYR A 185 12.45 6.59 1.30
C TYR A 185 13.61 7.35 1.95
N TRP A 186 14.16 6.82 3.04
CA TRP A 186 15.18 7.54 3.81
C TRP A 186 16.48 7.71 3.04
N SER A 187 16.95 6.68 2.37
CA SER A 187 18.15 6.76 1.52
C SER A 187 17.93 7.68 0.31
N ALA A 188 16.77 7.60 -0.31
CA ALA A 188 16.39 8.47 -1.43
C ALA A 188 16.32 9.94 -1.01
N TYR A 189 15.72 10.23 0.14
CA TYR A 189 15.68 11.58 0.72
C TYR A 189 17.08 12.15 0.93
N ILE A 190 17.97 11.40 1.61
CA ILE A 190 19.36 11.81 1.86
C ILE A 190 20.10 12.05 0.54
N ASN A 191 19.94 11.15 -0.43
CA ASN A 191 20.57 11.28 -1.75
C ASN A 191 20.10 12.54 -2.47
N ALA A 192 18.80 12.84 -2.44
CA ALA A 192 18.26 14.06 -3.03
C ALA A 192 18.81 15.33 -2.40
N VAL A 193 18.92 15.37 -1.05
CA VAL A 193 19.55 16.47 -0.32
C VAL A 193 21.02 16.64 -0.75
N ASN A 194 21.77 15.54 -0.82
CA ASN A 194 23.20 15.57 -1.22
C ASN A 194 23.38 16.01 -2.69
N LYS A 195 22.42 15.72 -3.58
CA LYS A 195 22.36 16.21 -4.96
C LYS A 195 21.96 17.71 -5.03
N GLY A 196 21.65 18.34 -3.90
CA GLY A 196 21.20 19.74 -3.83
C GLY A 196 19.77 19.96 -4.40
N TRP A 197 18.94 18.93 -4.41
CA TRP A 197 17.55 19.04 -4.85
C TRP A 197 16.74 19.92 -3.88
N ARG A 198 15.75 20.61 -4.45
CA ARG A 198 14.90 21.56 -3.73
C ARG A 198 13.44 21.43 -4.18
#